data_21d2cb1339dcf3441a7cf59b0b6c9371
#
_entry.id   21d2cb1339dcf3441a7cf59b0b6c9371
#
_cell.length_a   1.000
_cell.length_b   1.000
_cell.length_c   1.000
_cell.angle_alpha   90.00
_cell.angle_beta   90.00
_cell.angle_gamma   90.00
#
_symmetry.space_group_name_H-M   'P 1'
#
loop_
_entity.id
_entity.type
_entity.pdbx_description
1 polymer ?
#
loop_
_entity_poly.entity_id
_entity_poly.type
_entity_poly.pdbx_seq_one_letter_code
_entity_poly.pdbx_strand_id
1 'polypeptide(L)'
;MLKDYKIVLATNNAHKVGEFEKLFFYHLGKEVKIYTLKEIGFEGDIVENGRTFSENALIKASAVAGEGIVAIADDSGLCVDALDGAPGIYSARYAGTGNDKDNNNKLLEELKGVSYRDASFVCALACIFPESSGIDPFVCKGVCRGEILLAERGKGGFGYDPLFWVDSKGKTFAELTGDEKNVISHRGDAVNVLIGELRRIGQID
;
A
#
# COMPACT_ATOMS: atom_id res chain seq x y z
N MET A 1 -5.60 -16.59 18.14
CA MET A 1 -4.57 -16.66 17.05
C MET A 1 -5.17 -16.06 15.79
N LEU A 2 -4.35 -15.47 14.92
CA LEU A 2 -4.81 -14.83 13.68
C LEU A 2 -5.70 -15.75 12.82
N LYS A 3 -5.38 -17.04 12.76
CA LYS A 3 -6.15 -18.08 12.02
C LYS A 3 -7.59 -18.29 12.52
N ASP A 4 -7.90 -17.80 13.72
CA ASP A 4 -9.25 -17.94 14.32
C ASP A 4 -10.19 -16.82 13.84
N TYR A 5 -9.67 -15.85 13.08
CA TYR A 5 -10.40 -14.71 12.55
C TYR A 5 -10.53 -14.76 11.02
N LYS A 6 -11.56 -14.11 10.50
CA LYS A 6 -11.66 -13.77 9.08
C LYS A 6 -10.78 -12.53 8.84
N ILE A 7 -9.73 -12.67 8.03
CA ILE A 7 -8.83 -11.55 7.68
C ILE A 7 -9.40 -10.84 6.47
N VAL A 8 -9.76 -9.58 6.61
CA VAL A 8 -10.35 -8.75 5.55
C VAL A 8 -9.37 -7.67 5.13
N LEU A 9 -9.07 -7.59 3.83
CA LEU A 9 -8.31 -6.51 3.23
C LEU A 9 -9.26 -5.43 2.71
N ALA A 10 -9.31 -4.28 3.40
CA ALA A 10 -10.23 -3.18 3.12
C ALA A 10 -9.72 -2.29 1.97
N THR A 11 -9.75 -2.83 0.75
CA THR A 11 -9.43 -2.08 -0.49
C THR A 11 -10.25 -2.60 -1.66
N ASN A 12 -10.66 -1.68 -2.54
CA ASN A 12 -11.28 -1.97 -3.84
C ASN A 12 -10.27 -2.01 -4.99
N ASN A 13 -8.99 -1.70 -4.74
CA ASN A 13 -7.96 -1.68 -5.76
C ASN A 13 -7.45 -3.11 -6.05
N ALA A 14 -7.84 -3.67 -7.20
CA ALA A 14 -7.49 -5.03 -7.60
C ALA A 14 -5.97 -5.27 -7.70
N HIS A 15 -5.18 -4.26 -8.10
CA HIS A 15 -3.72 -4.38 -8.16
C HIS A 15 -3.13 -4.53 -6.76
N LYS A 16 -3.60 -3.75 -5.78
CA LYS A 16 -3.20 -3.87 -4.38
C LYS A 16 -3.58 -5.23 -3.80
N VAL A 17 -4.81 -5.69 -4.07
CA VAL A 17 -5.26 -7.02 -3.62
C VAL A 17 -4.29 -8.09 -4.09
N GLY A 18 -3.95 -8.14 -5.38
CA GLY A 18 -3.03 -9.14 -5.91
C GLY A 18 -1.59 -9.07 -5.34
N GLU A 19 -1.10 -7.86 -5.01
CA GLU A 19 0.20 -7.72 -4.33
C GLU A 19 0.13 -8.24 -2.89
N PHE A 20 -0.88 -7.85 -2.11
CA PHE A 20 -1.05 -8.29 -0.72
C PHE A 20 -1.32 -9.78 -0.60
N GLU A 21 -2.13 -10.38 -1.46
CA GLU A 21 -2.36 -11.83 -1.47
C GLU A 21 -1.04 -12.60 -1.60
N LYS A 22 -0.16 -12.19 -2.52
CA LYS A 22 1.17 -12.82 -2.68
C LYS A 22 2.05 -12.62 -1.45
N LEU A 23 2.09 -11.41 -0.89
CA LEU A 23 2.87 -11.09 0.31
C LEU A 23 2.40 -11.88 1.53
N PHE A 24 1.11 -11.93 1.78
CA PHE A 24 0.56 -12.71 2.88
C PHE A 24 0.75 -14.22 2.67
N PHE A 25 0.56 -14.70 1.44
CA PHE A 25 0.84 -16.10 1.12
C PHE A 25 2.30 -16.47 1.40
N TYR A 26 3.24 -15.61 1.04
CA TYR A 26 4.66 -15.85 1.30
C TYR A 26 4.98 -15.97 2.80
N HIS A 27 4.37 -15.10 3.64
CA HIS A 27 4.65 -15.05 5.07
C HIS A 27 3.80 -15.98 5.93
N LEU A 28 2.54 -16.19 5.57
CA LEU A 28 1.54 -16.88 6.39
C LEU A 28 1.14 -18.26 5.82
N GLY A 29 1.55 -18.56 4.58
CA GLY A 29 1.20 -19.81 3.92
C GLY A 29 -0.23 -19.88 3.40
N LYS A 30 -0.59 -21.07 2.87
CA LYS A 30 -1.91 -21.31 2.21
C LYS A 30 -3.10 -21.37 3.17
N GLU A 31 -2.85 -21.58 4.45
CA GLU A 31 -3.90 -21.77 5.44
C GLU A 31 -4.60 -20.45 5.82
N VAL A 32 -3.97 -19.33 5.51
CA VAL A 32 -4.52 -18.00 5.81
C VAL A 32 -5.20 -17.43 4.57
N LYS A 33 -6.54 -17.41 4.59
CA LYS A 33 -7.34 -16.79 3.53
C LYS A 33 -7.55 -15.31 3.83
N ILE A 34 -7.24 -14.47 2.86
CA ILE A 34 -7.55 -13.03 2.84
C ILE A 34 -8.87 -12.85 2.10
N TYR A 35 -9.79 -12.10 2.69
CA TYR A 35 -11.09 -11.74 2.10
C TYR A 35 -11.04 -10.30 1.60
N THR A 36 -11.59 -10.07 0.43
CA THR A 36 -11.79 -8.72 -0.13
C THR A 36 -13.09 -8.10 0.38
N LEU A 37 -13.27 -6.80 0.19
CA LEU A 37 -14.54 -6.11 0.50
C LEU A 37 -15.73 -6.76 -0.20
N LYS A 38 -15.56 -7.15 -1.47
CA LYS A 38 -16.60 -7.85 -2.25
C LYS A 38 -16.97 -9.19 -1.67
N GLU A 39 -16.02 -9.99 -1.20
CA GLU A 39 -16.26 -11.32 -0.64
C GLU A 39 -16.97 -11.28 0.71
N ILE A 40 -16.88 -10.17 1.45
CA ILE A 40 -17.63 -9.97 2.70
C ILE A 40 -18.98 -9.26 2.48
N GLY A 41 -19.33 -8.93 1.22
CA GLY A 41 -20.57 -8.22 0.91
C GLY A 41 -20.57 -6.76 1.37
N PHE A 42 -19.41 -6.14 1.52
CA PHE A 42 -19.33 -4.72 1.85
C PHE A 42 -19.72 -3.89 0.64
N GLU A 43 -20.76 -3.07 0.81
CA GLU A 43 -21.30 -2.20 -0.22
C GLU A 43 -20.99 -0.73 0.11
N GLY A 44 -20.64 0.05 -0.92
CA GLY A 44 -20.37 1.47 -0.82
C GLY A 44 -18.87 1.83 -0.82
N ASP A 45 -18.63 3.13 -0.78
CA ASP A 45 -17.29 3.71 -0.75
C ASP A 45 -16.90 4.14 0.66
N ILE A 46 -15.67 3.89 1.04
CA ILE A 46 -15.10 4.39 2.29
C ILE A 46 -14.52 5.77 2.03
N VAL A 47 -15.08 6.79 2.70
CA VAL A 47 -14.62 8.18 2.55
C VAL A 47 -13.29 8.36 3.27
N GLU A 48 -12.23 8.57 2.51
CA GLU A 48 -10.87 8.83 3.00
C GLU A 48 -10.67 10.33 3.20
N ASN A 49 -10.95 10.84 4.41
CA ASN A 49 -10.84 12.24 4.80
C ASN A 49 -9.70 12.52 5.80
N GLY A 50 -8.82 11.55 6.01
CA GLY A 50 -7.61 11.69 6.81
C GLY A 50 -6.58 12.61 6.15
N ARG A 51 -5.68 13.14 6.97
CA ARG A 51 -4.59 14.05 6.54
C ARG A 51 -3.27 13.30 6.32
N THR A 52 -3.21 12.04 6.70
CA THR A 52 -2.03 11.19 6.58
C THR A 52 -2.42 9.82 6.04
N PHE A 53 -1.46 9.11 5.46
CA PHE A 53 -1.64 7.70 5.06
C PHE A 53 -2.12 6.83 6.24
N SER A 54 -1.59 7.06 7.45
CA SER A 54 -1.98 6.30 8.63
C SER A 54 -3.43 6.53 9.03
N GLU A 55 -3.90 7.78 8.99
CA GLU A 55 -5.31 8.10 9.28
C GLU A 55 -6.24 7.47 8.26
N ASN A 56 -5.94 7.57 6.96
CA ASN A 56 -6.75 6.95 5.91
C ASN A 56 -6.76 5.42 6.02
N ALA A 57 -5.62 4.79 6.31
CA ALA A 57 -5.56 3.35 6.54
C ALA A 57 -6.43 2.93 7.74
N LEU A 58 -6.39 3.65 8.86
CA LEU A 58 -7.25 3.40 10.02
C LEU A 58 -8.72 3.59 9.69
N ILE A 59 -9.10 4.65 8.98
CA ILE A 59 -10.49 4.88 8.54
C ILE A 59 -10.99 3.69 7.73
N LYS A 60 -10.20 3.21 6.76
CA LYS A 60 -10.57 2.05 5.93
C LYS A 60 -10.71 0.77 6.75
N ALA A 61 -9.75 0.48 7.62
CA ALA A 61 -9.80 -0.72 8.46
C ALA A 61 -11.00 -0.67 9.43
N SER A 62 -11.27 0.49 10.04
CA SER A 62 -12.40 0.68 10.96
C SER A 62 -13.76 0.46 10.29
N ALA A 63 -13.89 0.77 9.01
CA ALA A 63 -15.15 0.60 8.27
C ALA A 63 -15.59 -0.87 8.14
N VAL A 64 -14.67 -1.83 8.30
CA VAL A 64 -14.93 -3.26 8.14
C VAL A 64 -14.62 -4.07 9.41
N ALA A 65 -14.07 -3.41 10.43
CA ALA A 65 -13.77 -4.05 11.71
C ALA A 65 -15.04 -4.53 12.42
N GLY A 66 -14.99 -5.69 13.05
CA GLY A 66 -16.12 -6.27 13.78
C GLY A 66 -15.76 -7.60 14.41
N GLU A 67 -16.71 -8.18 15.15
CA GLU A 67 -16.49 -9.47 15.80
C GLU A 67 -16.13 -10.58 14.79
N GLY A 68 -15.08 -11.33 15.11
CA GLY A 68 -14.56 -12.40 14.26
C GLY A 68 -13.76 -11.93 13.04
N ILE A 69 -13.55 -10.62 12.89
CA ILE A 69 -12.81 -10.02 11.76
C ILE A 69 -11.54 -9.35 12.26
N VAL A 70 -10.42 -9.67 11.61
CA VAL A 70 -9.22 -8.83 11.63
C VAL A 70 -9.21 -8.00 10.36
N ALA A 71 -9.40 -6.70 10.51
CA ALA A 71 -9.44 -5.75 9.39
C ALA A 71 -8.04 -5.21 9.11
N ILE A 72 -7.59 -5.37 7.86
CA ILE A 72 -6.32 -4.82 7.37
C ILE A 72 -6.63 -3.84 6.25
N ALA A 73 -6.04 -2.64 6.29
CA ALA A 73 -6.19 -1.67 5.22
C ALA A 73 -4.88 -0.96 4.93
N ASP A 74 -4.57 -0.74 3.65
CA ASP A 74 -3.45 0.09 3.25
C ASP A 74 -3.91 1.46 2.75
N ASP A 75 -3.16 2.49 3.11
CA ASP A 75 -3.10 3.72 2.35
C ASP A 75 -1.66 3.98 1.95
N SER A 76 -1.45 4.28 0.66
CA SER A 76 -0.12 4.35 0.09
C SER A 76 -0.05 5.32 -1.08
N GLY A 77 1.10 5.92 -1.27
CA GLY A 77 1.32 6.85 -2.36
C GLY A 77 2.78 7.20 -2.55
N LEU A 78 3.02 7.99 -3.58
CA LEU A 78 4.30 8.55 -3.93
C LEU A 78 4.48 9.90 -3.21
N CYS A 79 5.64 10.10 -2.61
CA CYS A 79 6.09 11.36 -2.05
C CYS A 79 7.36 11.80 -2.76
N VAL A 80 7.36 13.00 -3.37
CA VAL A 80 8.52 13.55 -4.08
C VAL A 80 9.09 14.70 -3.29
N ASP A 81 10.38 14.63 -2.97
CA ASP A 81 11.02 15.60 -2.05
C ASP A 81 10.98 17.02 -2.60
N ALA A 82 11.26 17.19 -3.90
CA ALA A 82 11.23 18.49 -4.57
C ALA A 82 9.82 19.13 -4.66
N LEU A 83 8.78 18.36 -4.35
CA LEU A 83 7.38 18.82 -4.34
C LEU A 83 6.78 18.82 -2.92
N ASP A 84 7.63 18.98 -1.90
CA ASP A 84 7.22 18.98 -0.48
C ASP A 84 6.37 17.74 -0.09
N GLY A 85 6.67 16.59 -0.70
CA GLY A 85 5.98 15.33 -0.48
C GLY A 85 4.72 15.12 -1.34
N ALA A 86 4.37 16.03 -2.24
CA ALA A 86 3.30 15.76 -3.20
C ALA A 86 3.75 14.67 -4.19
N PRO A 87 2.81 13.88 -4.74
CA PRO A 87 1.35 13.87 -4.57
C PRO A 87 0.84 13.36 -3.21
N GLY A 88 1.63 12.59 -2.44
CA GLY A 88 1.26 12.13 -1.10
C GLY A 88 -0.06 11.36 -1.08
N ILE A 89 -0.97 11.67 -0.16
CA ILE A 89 -2.30 11.03 -0.03
C ILE A 89 -3.21 11.26 -1.24
N TYR A 90 -2.83 12.14 -2.16
CA TYR A 90 -3.57 12.41 -3.38
C TYR A 90 -3.05 11.60 -4.59
N SER A 91 -2.11 10.67 -4.39
CA SER A 91 -1.43 9.93 -5.46
C SER A 91 -2.39 9.34 -6.49
N ALA A 92 -3.47 8.69 -6.07
CA ALA A 92 -4.42 8.05 -6.99
C ALA A 92 -5.27 9.05 -7.81
N ARG A 93 -5.37 10.31 -7.37
CA ARG A 93 -6.21 11.35 -7.98
C ARG A 93 -5.47 12.67 -8.22
N TYR A 94 -4.16 12.61 -8.40
CA TYR A 94 -3.28 13.78 -8.46
C TYR A 94 -3.65 14.74 -9.60
N ALA A 95 -3.99 14.21 -10.78
CA ALA A 95 -4.49 15.00 -11.90
C ALA A 95 -6.00 15.30 -11.81
N GLY A 96 -6.72 14.76 -10.82
CA GLY A 96 -8.17 14.92 -10.69
C GLY A 96 -9.01 13.98 -11.56
N THR A 97 -8.40 13.19 -12.45
CA THR A 97 -9.09 12.28 -13.37
C THR A 97 -9.17 10.84 -12.88
N GLY A 98 -8.33 10.47 -11.89
CA GLY A 98 -8.16 9.08 -11.44
C GLY A 98 -7.46 8.17 -12.46
N ASN A 99 -6.85 8.75 -13.50
CA ASN A 99 -6.13 8.01 -14.52
C ASN A 99 -4.61 8.07 -14.27
N ASP A 100 -3.94 6.92 -14.28
CA ASP A 100 -2.50 6.82 -14.00
C ASP A 100 -1.67 7.64 -15.01
N LYS A 101 -2.03 7.63 -16.28
CA LYS A 101 -1.30 8.38 -17.31
C LYS A 101 -1.38 9.89 -17.09
N ASP A 102 -2.54 10.39 -16.71
CA ASP A 102 -2.73 11.81 -16.39
C ASP A 102 -1.94 12.20 -15.14
N ASN A 103 -1.95 11.34 -14.12
CA ASN A 103 -1.17 11.54 -12.90
C ASN A 103 0.33 11.59 -13.20
N ASN A 104 0.83 10.68 -14.04
CA ASN A 104 2.24 10.64 -14.48
C ASN A 104 2.61 11.90 -15.29
N ASN A 105 1.76 12.31 -16.22
CA ASN A 105 1.99 13.51 -17.02
C ASN A 105 2.06 14.76 -16.16
N LYS A 106 1.13 14.91 -15.21
CA LYS A 106 1.14 16.03 -14.26
C LYS A 106 2.42 16.05 -13.43
N LEU A 107 2.84 14.90 -12.89
CA LEU A 107 4.06 14.78 -12.12
C LEU A 107 5.29 15.20 -12.92
N LEU A 108 5.40 14.75 -14.17
CA LEU A 108 6.50 15.12 -15.07
C LEU A 108 6.52 16.61 -15.38
N GLU A 109 5.36 17.23 -15.59
CA GLU A 109 5.27 18.69 -15.88
C GLU A 109 5.68 19.52 -14.64
N GLU A 110 5.25 19.12 -13.43
CA GLU A 110 5.65 19.81 -12.20
C GLU A 110 7.15 19.66 -11.88
N LEU A 111 7.77 18.55 -12.32
CA LEU A 111 9.20 18.30 -12.18
C LEU A 111 10.04 18.81 -13.37
N LYS A 112 9.46 19.61 -14.28
CA LYS A 112 10.16 20.14 -15.41
C LYS A 112 11.24 21.14 -14.99
N GLY A 113 12.48 20.87 -15.41
CA GLY A 113 13.64 21.68 -15.01
C GLY A 113 14.16 21.42 -13.59
N VAL A 114 13.52 20.51 -12.84
CA VAL A 114 13.98 20.10 -11.51
C VAL A 114 15.03 18.99 -11.66
N SER A 115 16.22 19.20 -11.11
CA SER A 115 17.31 18.21 -11.12
C SER A 115 17.25 17.25 -9.93
N TYR A 116 16.78 17.72 -8.76
CA TYR A 116 16.61 16.89 -7.57
C TYR A 116 15.25 16.16 -7.65
N ARG A 117 15.31 14.86 -7.87
CA ARG A 117 14.12 14.06 -8.20
C ARG A 117 13.90 12.89 -7.24
N ASP A 118 14.54 12.95 -6.05
CA ASP A 118 14.37 11.93 -5.02
C ASP A 118 12.93 11.80 -4.61
N ALA A 119 12.49 10.56 -4.44
CA ALA A 119 11.13 10.23 -4.11
C ALA A 119 11.07 8.96 -3.25
N SER A 120 9.93 8.79 -2.59
CA SER A 120 9.65 7.59 -1.82
C SER A 120 8.23 7.11 -2.09
N PHE A 121 8.06 5.83 -2.34
CA PHE A 121 6.76 5.21 -2.09
C PHE A 121 6.61 4.92 -0.60
N VAL A 122 5.46 5.28 -0.06
CA VAL A 122 5.09 5.05 1.35
C VAL A 122 3.84 4.19 1.42
N CYS A 123 3.82 3.22 2.32
CA CYS A 123 2.63 2.44 2.68
C CYS A 123 2.40 2.55 4.19
N ALA A 124 1.19 2.92 4.59
CA ALA A 124 0.69 2.74 5.94
C ALA A 124 -0.32 1.59 5.93
N LEU A 125 -0.05 0.56 6.70
CA LEU A 125 -0.86 -0.66 6.80
C LEU A 125 -1.49 -0.73 8.19
N ALA A 126 -2.77 -0.39 8.32
CA ALA A 126 -3.52 -0.48 9.56
C ALA A 126 -4.01 -1.90 9.80
N CYS A 127 -3.97 -2.34 11.04
CA CYS A 127 -4.51 -3.62 11.49
C CYS A 127 -5.39 -3.40 12.71
N ILE A 128 -6.65 -3.84 12.64
CA ILE A 128 -7.65 -3.74 13.71
C ILE A 128 -8.19 -5.13 14.02
N PHE A 129 -8.01 -5.56 15.24
CA PHE A 129 -8.60 -6.77 15.80
C PHE A 129 -9.98 -6.48 16.38
N PRO A 130 -10.85 -7.49 16.59
CA PRO A 130 -12.09 -7.32 17.34
C PRO A 130 -11.84 -6.79 18.75
N GLU A 131 -12.74 -5.98 19.27
CA GLU A 131 -12.65 -5.46 20.65
C GLU A 131 -12.48 -6.58 21.69
N SER A 132 -13.17 -7.71 21.48
CA SER A 132 -13.08 -8.89 22.35
C SER A 132 -11.68 -9.49 22.45
N SER A 133 -10.77 -9.17 21.52
CA SER A 133 -9.38 -9.63 21.54
C SER A 133 -8.51 -8.92 22.56
N GLY A 134 -8.88 -7.70 22.98
CA GLY A 134 -8.06 -6.83 23.84
C GLY A 134 -6.79 -6.29 23.16
N ILE A 135 -6.69 -6.39 21.83
CA ILE A 135 -5.56 -5.88 21.03
C ILE A 135 -5.93 -4.51 20.46
N ASP A 136 -5.16 -3.49 20.84
CA ASP A 136 -5.35 -2.14 20.32
C ASP A 136 -5.05 -2.06 18.81
N PRO A 137 -5.75 -1.21 18.04
CA PRO A 137 -5.41 -0.91 16.65
C PRO A 137 -3.97 -0.40 16.50
N PHE A 138 -3.28 -0.86 15.46
CA PHE A 138 -1.92 -0.40 15.17
C PHE A 138 -1.69 -0.16 13.68
N VAL A 139 -0.65 0.60 13.34
CA VAL A 139 -0.27 0.92 11.97
C VAL A 139 1.20 0.59 11.75
N CYS A 140 1.45 -0.27 10.77
CA CYS A 140 2.78 -0.58 10.25
C CYS A 140 3.09 0.33 9.07
N LYS A 141 4.35 0.77 8.93
CA LYS A 141 4.78 1.60 7.81
C LYS A 141 5.90 0.90 7.04
N GLY A 142 5.84 1.04 5.73
CA GLY A 142 6.92 0.61 4.84
C GLY A 142 7.25 1.69 3.83
N VAL A 143 8.52 1.79 3.47
CA VAL A 143 9.04 2.83 2.56
C VAL A 143 9.98 2.21 1.55
N CYS A 144 9.84 2.61 0.29
CA CYS A 144 10.84 2.32 -0.73
C CYS A 144 11.34 3.65 -1.32
N ARG A 145 12.64 3.91 -1.20
CA ARG A 145 13.30 5.10 -1.77
C ARG A 145 13.72 4.86 -3.20
N GLY A 146 13.69 5.94 -3.99
CA GLY A 146 14.08 5.94 -5.39
C GLY A 146 14.07 7.33 -5.98
N GLU A 147 14.03 7.41 -7.30
CA GLU A 147 14.02 8.68 -8.04
C GLU A 147 12.94 8.67 -9.13
N ILE A 148 12.44 9.85 -9.49
CA ILE A 148 11.51 10.00 -10.61
C ILE A 148 12.30 10.23 -11.90
N LEU A 149 12.15 9.35 -12.88
CA LEU A 149 12.75 9.48 -14.20
C LEU A 149 12.15 10.65 -15.00
N LEU A 150 12.87 11.08 -16.04
CA LEU A 150 12.38 12.11 -16.99
C LEU A 150 11.33 11.58 -17.97
N ALA A 151 11.21 10.27 -18.10
CA ALA A 151 10.25 9.60 -18.99
C ALA A 151 9.94 8.19 -18.46
N GLU A 152 8.77 7.68 -18.83
CA GLU A 152 8.34 6.34 -18.44
C GLU A 152 9.21 5.24 -19.04
N ARG A 153 9.49 4.21 -18.24
CA ARG A 153 10.18 2.98 -18.65
C ARG A 153 9.47 1.76 -18.07
N GLY A 154 9.38 0.70 -18.88
CA GLY A 154 8.66 -0.52 -18.51
C GLY A 154 7.17 -0.46 -18.84
N LYS A 155 6.48 -1.60 -18.68
CA LYS A 155 5.06 -1.75 -19.01
C LYS A 155 4.27 -2.48 -17.92
N GLY A 156 4.95 -2.92 -16.87
CA GLY A 156 4.34 -3.61 -15.73
C GLY A 156 3.85 -2.63 -14.66
N GLY A 157 3.22 -3.20 -13.63
CA GLY A 157 2.78 -2.43 -12.48
C GLY A 157 1.58 -1.53 -12.73
N PHE A 158 1.47 -0.45 -11.95
CA PHE A 158 0.39 0.55 -12.02
C PHE A 158 0.85 1.88 -11.40
N GLY A 159 0.03 2.92 -11.55
CA GLY A 159 0.33 4.23 -11.01
C GLY A 159 1.63 4.81 -11.55
N TYR A 160 2.51 5.21 -10.64
CA TYR A 160 3.80 5.84 -10.96
C TYR A 160 4.94 4.83 -11.18
N ASP A 161 4.68 3.52 -11.17
CA ASP A 161 5.69 2.48 -11.36
C ASP A 161 6.62 2.69 -12.57
N PRO A 162 6.13 3.17 -13.75
CA PRO A 162 7.00 3.43 -14.90
C PRO A 162 7.96 4.61 -14.73
N LEU A 163 7.72 5.50 -13.77
CA LEU A 163 8.56 6.66 -13.50
C LEU A 163 9.49 6.43 -12.31
N PHE A 164 9.18 5.48 -11.44
CA PHE A 164 9.89 5.27 -10.19
C PHE A 164 11.09 4.34 -10.35
N TRP A 165 12.28 4.92 -10.37
CA TRP A 165 13.55 4.24 -10.49
C TRP A 165 14.10 3.79 -9.14
N VAL A 166 14.63 2.58 -9.08
CA VAL A 166 15.26 2.00 -7.89
C VAL A 166 16.73 1.68 -8.19
N ASP A 167 17.63 2.47 -7.65
CA ASP A 167 19.07 2.38 -7.91
C ASP A 167 19.64 0.99 -7.63
N SER A 168 19.27 0.38 -6.51
CA SER A 168 19.75 -0.95 -6.12
C SER A 168 19.40 -2.06 -7.12
N LYS A 169 18.44 -1.80 -8.01
CA LYS A 169 17.99 -2.73 -9.06
C LYS A 169 18.39 -2.28 -10.46
N GLY A 170 18.73 -1.00 -10.66
CA GLY A 170 18.98 -0.44 -11.98
C GLY A 170 17.76 -0.52 -12.90
N LYS A 171 16.54 -0.45 -12.33
CA LYS A 171 15.26 -0.64 -13.01
C LYS A 171 14.18 0.25 -12.40
N THR A 172 13.14 0.56 -13.19
CA THR A 172 11.90 1.09 -12.62
C THR A 172 11.07 -0.03 -12.00
N PHE A 173 10.10 0.32 -11.16
CA PHE A 173 9.14 -0.68 -10.64
C PHE A 173 8.37 -1.38 -11.78
N ALA A 174 8.10 -0.68 -12.89
CA ALA A 174 7.42 -1.26 -14.05
C ALA A 174 8.29 -2.22 -14.88
N GLU A 175 9.61 -2.24 -14.68
CA GLU A 175 10.56 -3.17 -15.31
C GLU A 175 10.87 -4.40 -14.43
N LEU A 176 10.40 -4.39 -13.18
CA LEU A 176 10.54 -5.53 -12.26
C LEU A 176 9.41 -6.54 -12.46
N THR A 177 9.70 -7.81 -12.18
CA THR A 177 8.64 -8.80 -11.97
C THR A 177 7.89 -8.51 -10.67
N GLY A 178 6.67 -9.02 -10.52
CA GLY A 178 5.90 -8.83 -9.29
C GLY A 178 6.65 -9.32 -8.05
N ASP A 179 7.35 -10.45 -8.17
CA ASP A 179 8.10 -11.04 -7.04
C ASP A 179 9.35 -10.21 -6.70
N GLU A 180 10.08 -9.70 -7.71
CA GLU A 180 11.19 -8.77 -7.49
C GLU A 180 10.73 -7.49 -6.80
N LYS A 181 9.59 -6.92 -7.24
CA LYS A 181 8.97 -5.72 -6.65
C LYS A 181 8.52 -5.98 -5.21
N ASN A 182 7.85 -7.09 -4.94
CA ASN A 182 7.34 -7.43 -3.60
C ASN A 182 8.44 -7.44 -2.54
N VAL A 183 9.65 -7.90 -2.87
CA VAL A 183 10.78 -7.97 -1.92
C VAL A 183 11.28 -6.59 -1.49
N ILE A 184 11.17 -5.58 -2.37
CA ILE A 184 11.80 -4.26 -2.14
C ILE A 184 10.80 -3.13 -2.02
N SER A 185 9.52 -3.40 -2.28
CA SER A 185 8.49 -2.34 -2.30
C SER A 185 8.09 -1.88 -0.90
N HIS A 186 7.53 -0.68 -0.84
CA HIS A 186 6.90 -0.12 0.35
C HIS A 186 5.83 -1.04 0.97
N ARG A 187 5.06 -1.79 0.14
CA ARG A 187 4.08 -2.78 0.62
C ARG A 187 4.76 -4.00 1.21
N GLY A 188 5.80 -4.51 0.54
CA GLY A 188 6.60 -5.62 1.08
C GLY A 188 7.21 -5.26 2.43
N ASP A 189 7.78 -4.06 2.55
CA ASP A 189 8.34 -3.56 3.80
C ASP A 189 7.27 -3.41 4.90
N ALA A 190 6.10 -2.80 4.59
CA ALA A 190 4.99 -2.68 5.53
C ALA A 190 4.45 -4.04 6.01
N VAL A 191 4.35 -5.03 5.10
CA VAL A 191 3.93 -6.40 5.47
C VAL A 191 4.97 -7.08 6.34
N ASN A 192 6.27 -6.92 6.08
CA ASN A 192 7.33 -7.45 6.94
C ASN A 192 7.21 -6.91 8.37
N VAL A 193 6.94 -5.60 8.52
CA VAL A 193 6.70 -4.97 9.83
C VAL A 193 5.45 -5.54 10.48
N LEU A 194 4.34 -5.69 9.73
CA LEU A 194 3.11 -6.30 10.24
C LEU A 194 3.32 -7.73 10.73
N ILE A 195 4.04 -8.56 9.98
CA ILE A 195 4.34 -9.94 10.37
C ILE A 195 5.17 -9.97 11.67
N GLY A 196 6.17 -9.08 11.79
CA GLY A 196 6.95 -8.94 13.02
C GLY A 196 6.07 -8.56 14.21
N GLU A 197 5.14 -7.63 14.03
CA GLU A 197 4.21 -7.20 15.07
C GLU A 197 3.22 -8.32 15.47
N LEU A 198 2.67 -9.04 14.48
CA LEU A 198 1.79 -10.18 14.75
C LEU A 198 2.50 -11.29 15.54
N ARG A 199 3.79 -11.55 15.28
CA ARG A 199 4.61 -12.46 16.11
C ARG A 199 4.80 -11.93 17.52
N ARG A 200 5.15 -10.65 17.65
CA ARG A 200 5.37 -10.01 18.95
C ARG A 200 4.14 -10.10 19.88
N ILE A 201 2.95 -9.96 19.32
CA ILE A 201 1.69 -10.07 20.06
C ILE A 201 1.12 -11.50 20.11
N GLY A 202 1.87 -12.51 19.65
CA GLY A 202 1.50 -13.92 19.74
C GLY A 202 0.34 -14.34 18.83
N GLN A 203 0.11 -13.65 17.72
CA GLN A 203 -0.98 -13.96 16.81
C GLN A 203 -0.58 -14.97 15.71
N ILE A 204 0.70 -15.06 15.41
CA ILE A 204 1.31 -16.06 14.52
C ILE A 204 2.60 -16.59 15.13
N ASP A 205 3.08 -17.76 14.66
CA ASP A 205 4.34 -18.39 15.06
C ASP A 205 5.58 -17.67 14.49
#